data_aa662c4deae92a8da502ea930e265442
#
_entry.id   aa662c4deae92a8da502ea930e265442
#
_cell.length_a   1.000
_cell.length_b   1.000
_cell.length_c   1.000
_cell.angle_alpha   90.00
_cell.angle_beta   90.00
_cell.angle_gamma   90.00
#
_symmetry.space_group_name_H-M   'P 1'
#
loop_
_entity.id
_entity.type
_entity.pdbx_description
1 polymer ?
#
loop_
_entity_poly.entity_id
_entity_poly.type
_entity_poly.pdbx_seq_one_letter_code
_entity_poly.pdbx_strand_id
1 'polypeptide(L)'
;MAWETRANRRYYYRSLRLPGGRVVKEYFGCGAQAVRAAAEDDRKRKREQTIRDQLTTERQRTAAAEQLVTELHHESTALFTTALLAAGYHRLNYGPWRRSRTMIASNLEPQRETQHPEKMTDKEARARIRELGAKAQAGELTAVVEIRQLLADHPELFRRLGDLASHAQRAWINVITGDNVELREMLIRKVGDLKRQLGAESADTAVAGLVADQVVSSWLALYYAELAESQSSPPSLKWAEFQLKRLESAHRRHLKSLAALAVFQRTFPRPQDTVAVADRDQSDAAHCVSKSDLES
;
A
#
# COMPACT_ATOMS: atom_id res chain seq x y z
N MET A 1 15.28 -36.13 -17.93
CA MET A 1 14.44 -37.05 -18.73
C MET A 1 15.04 -37.09 -20.12
N ALA A 2 15.36 -38.23 -20.62
CA ALA A 2 15.96 -38.32 -21.94
C ALA A 2 15.69 -39.67 -22.58
N TRP A 3 15.58 -39.65 -23.91
CA TRP A 3 15.66 -40.81 -24.73
C TRP A 3 17.13 -41.09 -25.00
N GLU A 4 17.59 -42.31 -24.69
CA GLU A 4 18.92 -42.77 -25.07
C GLU A 4 18.78 -43.80 -26.19
N THR A 5 19.60 -43.69 -27.22
CA THR A 5 19.66 -44.66 -28.33
C THR A 5 20.82 -45.61 -28.08
N ARG A 6 20.53 -46.92 -27.97
CA ARG A 6 21.53 -48.00 -27.86
C ARG A 6 21.18 -49.09 -28.84
N ALA A 7 22.18 -49.54 -29.60
CA ALA A 7 21.99 -50.64 -30.57
C ALA A 7 20.68 -50.51 -31.39
N ASN A 8 20.47 -49.36 -32.02
CA ASN A 8 19.31 -49.03 -32.86
C ASN A 8 17.94 -49.03 -32.18
N ARG A 9 17.86 -49.04 -30.83
CA ARG A 9 16.64 -48.91 -30.04
C ARG A 9 16.70 -47.69 -29.13
N ARG A 10 15.55 -47.00 -28.95
CA ARG A 10 15.44 -45.86 -28.09
C ARG A 10 14.86 -46.27 -26.74
N TYR A 11 15.54 -45.90 -25.65
CA TYR A 11 15.16 -46.22 -24.28
C TYR A 11 14.83 -44.94 -23.52
N TYR A 12 13.76 -44.94 -22.74
CA TYR A 12 13.33 -43.77 -21.98
C TYR A 12 13.76 -43.87 -20.52
N TYR A 13 14.33 -42.77 -20.01
CA TYR A 13 14.75 -42.63 -18.62
C TYR A 13 14.11 -41.38 -18.01
N ARG A 14 13.58 -41.53 -16.81
CA ARG A 14 13.11 -40.42 -15.98
C ARG A 14 14.10 -40.18 -14.87
N SER A 15 14.55 -38.91 -14.68
CA SER A 15 15.38 -38.54 -13.54
C SER A 15 14.49 -38.04 -12.42
N LEU A 16 14.56 -38.69 -11.28
CA LEU A 16 13.82 -38.30 -10.05
C LEU A 16 14.81 -37.74 -9.03
N ARG A 17 14.50 -36.59 -8.46
CA ARG A 17 15.27 -36.05 -7.35
C ARG A 17 14.62 -36.48 -6.05
N LEU A 18 15.31 -37.28 -5.24
CA LEU A 18 14.87 -37.73 -3.94
C LEU A 18 15.04 -36.65 -2.86
N PRO A 19 14.30 -36.73 -1.73
CA PRO A 19 14.61 -35.95 -0.54
C PRO A 19 16.09 -36.12 -0.17
N GLY A 20 16.83 -35.02 0.03
CA GLY A 20 18.30 -35.06 0.22
C GLY A 20 19.11 -34.74 -1.04
N GLY A 21 18.45 -34.42 -2.18
CA GLY A 21 19.11 -33.90 -3.38
C GLY A 21 19.69 -34.96 -4.32
N ARG A 22 19.67 -36.24 -3.95
CA ARG A 22 20.16 -37.35 -4.80
C ARG A 22 19.26 -37.53 -6.02
N VAL A 23 19.85 -37.63 -7.21
CA VAL A 23 19.16 -37.90 -8.46
C VAL A 23 19.20 -39.37 -8.79
N VAL A 24 18.05 -39.99 -8.97
CA VAL A 24 17.92 -41.42 -9.39
C VAL A 24 17.29 -41.44 -10.78
N LYS A 25 17.84 -42.31 -11.66
CA LYS A 25 17.28 -42.56 -12.98
C LYS A 25 16.35 -43.78 -12.93
N GLU A 26 15.08 -43.57 -13.27
CA GLU A 26 14.09 -44.62 -13.43
C GLU A 26 14.03 -45.03 -14.91
N TYR A 27 14.07 -46.32 -15.16
CA TYR A 27 14.13 -46.88 -16.51
C TYR A 27 12.75 -47.42 -16.95
N PHE A 28 12.25 -47.00 -18.10
CA PHE A 28 10.94 -47.38 -18.67
C PHE A 28 11.04 -48.31 -19.90
N GLY A 29 12.26 -48.68 -20.33
CA GLY A 29 12.44 -49.54 -21.49
C GLY A 29 12.32 -48.83 -22.84
N CYS A 30 12.03 -49.62 -23.91
CA CYS A 30 11.94 -49.13 -25.28
C CYS A 30 10.57 -49.33 -25.93
N GLY A 31 9.59 -49.88 -25.19
CA GLY A 31 8.29 -50.27 -25.75
C GLY A 31 7.15 -49.24 -25.48
N ALA A 32 5.95 -49.69 -25.60
CA ALA A 32 4.73 -48.85 -25.40
C ALA A 32 4.70 -48.15 -24.01
N GLN A 33 5.22 -48.81 -23.00
CA GLN A 33 5.31 -48.23 -21.63
C GLN A 33 6.26 -47.00 -21.59
N ALA A 34 7.40 -47.08 -22.28
CA ALA A 34 8.32 -45.95 -22.41
C ALA A 34 7.69 -44.75 -23.14
N VAL A 35 6.95 -45.01 -24.20
CA VAL A 35 6.22 -43.96 -24.94
C VAL A 35 5.14 -43.32 -24.10
N ARG A 36 4.39 -44.09 -23.31
CA ARG A 36 3.38 -43.54 -22.38
C ARG A 36 4.02 -42.68 -21.30
N ALA A 37 5.09 -43.16 -20.65
CA ALA A 37 5.80 -42.40 -19.63
C ALA A 37 6.40 -41.11 -20.19
N ALA A 38 6.97 -41.13 -21.40
CA ALA A 38 7.48 -39.95 -22.08
C ALA A 38 6.34 -38.93 -22.37
N ALA A 39 5.19 -39.41 -22.86
CA ALA A 39 4.04 -38.57 -23.15
C ALA A 39 3.45 -37.93 -21.86
N GLU A 40 3.40 -38.66 -20.76
CA GLU A 40 2.97 -38.15 -19.47
C GLU A 40 3.92 -37.04 -18.96
N ASP A 41 5.22 -37.28 -19.05
CA ASP A 41 6.23 -36.32 -18.65
C ASP A 41 6.20 -35.05 -19.51
N ASP A 42 5.96 -35.18 -20.81
CA ASP A 42 5.79 -34.04 -21.71
C ASP A 42 4.52 -33.25 -21.40
N ARG A 43 3.40 -33.93 -21.09
CA ARG A 43 2.17 -33.26 -20.64
C ARG A 43 2.40 -32.50 -19.34
N LYS A 44 3.13 -33.11 -18.37
CA LYS A 44 3.46 -32.47 -17.11
C LYS A 44 4.35 -31.23 -17.33
N ARG A 45 5.38 -31.34 -18.15
CA ARG A 45 6.24 -30.20 -18.51
C ARG A 45 5.46 -29.05 -19.17
N LYS A 46 4.62 -29.38 -20.14
CA LYS A 46 3.77 -28.37 -20.81
C LYS A 46 2.86 -27.66 -19.81
N ARG A 47 2.20 -28.39 -18.90
CA ARG A 47 1.39 -27.79 -17.85
C ARG A 47 2.21 -26.88 -16.92
N GLU A 48 3.38 -27.33 -16.45
CA GLU A 48 4.29 -26.54 -15.61
C GLU A 48 4.79 -25.28 -16.33
N GLN A 49 5.07 -25.38 -17.63
CA GLN A 49 5.48 -24.24 -18.44
C GLN A 49 4.33 -23.24 -18.59
N THR A 50 3.13 -23.72 -18.95
CA THR A 50 1.95 -22.85 -19.04
C THR A 50 1.69 -22.08 -17.72
N ILE A 51 1.80 -22.76 -16.57
CA ILE A 51 1.65 -22.12 -15.27
C ILE A 51 2.73 -21.07 -15.03
N ARG A 52 3.99 -21.32 -15.38
CA ARG A 52 5.08 -20.34 -15.27
C ARG A 52 4.83 -19.12 -16.15
N ASP A 53 4.41 -19.33 -17.37
CA ASP A 53 4.13 -18.27 -18.34
C ASP A 53 2.97 -17.40 -17.84
N GLN A 54 1.89 -18.01 -17.34
CA GLN A 54 0.75 -17.32 -16.74
C GLN A 54 1.19 -16.47 -15.53
N LEU A 55 1.99 -17.04 -14.61
CA LEU A 55 2.51 -16.31 -13.45
C LEU A 55 3.40 -15.13 -13.87
N THR A 56 4.21 -15.31 -14.90
CA THR A 56 5.09 -14.25 -15.42
C THR A 56 4.27 -13.13 -16.05
N THR A 57 3.29 -13.48 -16.88
CA THR A 57 2.38 -12.52 -17.52
C THR A 57 1.62 -11.72 -16.48
N GLU A 58 1.07 -12.38 -15.46
CA GLU A 58 0.31 -11.69 -14.41
C GLU A 58 1.19 -10.76 -13.57
N ARG A 59 2.42 -11.17 -13.26
CA ARG A 59 3.39 -10.30 -12.58
C ARG A 59 3.75 -9.08 -13.43
N GLN A 60 3.99 -9.26 -14.71
CA GLN A 60 4.30 -8.16 -15.63
C GLN A 60 3.12 -7.19 -15.76
N ARG A 61 1.90 -7.72 -15.87
CA ARG A 61 0.67 -6.94 -15.98
C ARG A 61 0.48 -5.98 -14.80
N THR A 62 0.83 -6.42 -13.59
CA THR A 62 0.59 -5.64 -12.38
C THR A 62 1.81 -4.89 -11.87
N ALA A 63 3.01 -5.20 -12.37
CA ALA A 63 4.27 -4.67 -11.85
C ALA A 63 4.33 -3.14 -11.78
N ALA A 64 3.91 -2.45 -12.83
CA ALA A 64 3.94 -1.00 -12.89
C ALA A 64 2.99 -0.37 -11.86
N ALA A 65 1.75 -0.89 -11.75
CA ALA A 65 0.78 -0.38 -10.78
C ALA A 65 1.20 -0.67 -9.33
N GLU A 66 1.74 -1.86 -9.05
CA GLU A 66 2.29 -2.25 -7.74
C GLU A 66 3.46 -1.36 -7.32
N GLN A 67 4.36 -1.05 -8.25
CA GLN A 67 5.50 -0.16 -8.01
C GLN A 67 5.02 1.25 -7.62
N LEU A 68 4.10 1.84 -8.38
CA LEU A 68 3.56 3.17 -8.11
C LEU A 68 2.86 3.24 -6.73
N VAL A 69 2.05 2.24 -6.37
CA VAL A 69 1.40 2.20 -5.05
C VAL A 69 2.43 2.00 -3.93
N THR A 70 3.47 1.23 -4.15
CA THR A 70 4.53 1.02 -3.16
C THR A 70 5.32 2.31 -2.92
N GLU A 71 5.67 3.01 -3.99
CA GLU A 71 6.34 4.32 -3.93
C GLU A 71 5.44 5.35 -3.23
N LEU A 72 4.18 5.47 -3.64
CA LEU A 72 3.20 6.35 -3.00
C LEU A 72 3.08 6.06 -1.49
N HIS A 73 2.94 4.79 -1.11
CA HIS A 73 2.81 4.40 0.29
C HIS A 73 4.05 4.77 1.10
N HIS A 74 5.24 4.58 0.54
CA HIS A 74 6.49 4.93 1.19
C HIS A 74 6.63 6.44 1.41
N GLU A 75 6.44 7.23 0.35
CA GLU A 75 6.60 8.68 0.39
C GLU A 75 5.50 9.36 1.24
N SER A 76 4.23 8.93 1.08
CA SER A 76 3.12 9.48 1.86
C SER A 76 3.25 9.16 3.36
N THR A 77 3.74 7.96 3.71
CA THR A 77 3.99 7.60 5.10
C THR A 77 5.08 8.46 5.72
N ALA A 78 6.15 8.76 4.98
CA ALA A 78 7.22 9.64 5.43
C ALA A 78 6.69 11.06 5.69
N LEU A 79 5.96 11.65 4.74
CA LEU A 79 5.38 12.99 4.90
C LEU A 79 4.32 13.05 6.00
N PHE A 80 3.46 12.05 6.10
CA PHE A 80 2.46 11.98 7.16
C PHE A 80 3.10 11.92 8.54
N THR A 81 4.12 11.07 8.71
CA THR A 81 4.89 10.98 9.94
C THR A 81 5.53 12.32 10.30
N THR A 82 6.12 12.98 9.31
CA THR A 82 6.77 14.29 9.47
C THR A 82 5.76 15.38 9.84
N ALA A 83 4.57 15.38 9.22
CA ALA A 83 3.49 16.31 9.57
C ALA A 83 2.99 16.12 11.01
N LEU A 84 2.86 14.88 11.48
CA LEU A 84 2.49 14.59 12.87
C LEU A 84 3.56 15.08 13.85
N LEU A 85 4.84 14.87 13.56
CA LEU A 85 5.93 15.38 14.37
C LEU A 85 5.92 16.92 14.41
N ALA A 86 5.72 17.58 13.27
CA ALA A 86 5.58 19.02 13.18
C ALA A 86 4.37 19.55 13.97
N ALA A 87 3.28 18.80 14.06
CA ALA A 87 2.12 19.12 14.88
C ALA A 87 2.31 18.82 16.39
N GLY A 88 3.50 18.38 16.81
CA GLY A 88 3.83 18.10 18.20
C GLY A 88 3.42 16.74 18.71
N TYR A 89 3.14 15.79 17.81
CA TYR A 89 2.88 14.40 18.17
C TYR A 89 4.19 13.61 18.13
N HIS A 90 4.31 12.63 19.02
CA HIS A 90 5.43 11.69 19.06
C HIS A 90 4.93 10.25 19.19
N ARG A 91 5.79 9.32 18.84
CA ARG A 91 5.50 7.90 18.89
C ARG A 91 6.70 7.16 19.51
N LEU A 92 6.45 6.42 20.60
CA LEU A 92 7.45 5.59 21.25
C LEU A 92 7.33 4.14 20.77
N ASN A 93 8.42 3.54 20.32
CA ASN A 93 8.54 2.11 20.01
C ASN A 93 7.36 1.55 19.19
N TYR A 94 7.00 2.21 18.07
CA TYR A 94 5.85 1.83 17.22
C TYR A 94 4.48 1.82 17.92
N GLY A 95 4.37 2.39 19.12
CA GLY A 95 3.13 2.57 19.86
C GLY A 95 2.17 3.60 19.21
N PRO A 96 1.07 3.95 19.87
CA PRO A 96 0.16 4.98 19.37
C PRO A 96 0.80 6.37 19.38
N TRP A 97 0.37 7.22 18.46
CA TRP A 97 0.73 8.64 18.44
C TRP A 97 0.16 9.36 19.65
N ARG A 98 0.99 10.15 20.36
CA ARG A 98 0.62 10.92 21.55
C ARG A 98 1.09 12.35 21.40
N ARG A 99 0.29 13.30 21.86
CA ARG A 99 0.69 14.72 21.91
C ARG A 99 1.76 14.92 22.96
N SER A 100 2.85 15.59 22.61
CA SER A 100 3.91 15.93 23.54
C SER A 100 3.43 17.05 24.48
N ARG A 101 3.54 16.83 25.79
CA ARG A 101 3.22 17.87 26.79
C ARG A 101 4.25 19.01 26.82
N THR A 102 5.49 18.71 26.43
CA THR A 102 6.62 19.65 26.48
C THR A 102 6.62 20.65 25.31
N MET A 103 5.97 20.31 24.20
CA MET A 103 5.94 21.17 23.00
C MET A 103 4.91 22.30 23.02
N ILE A 104 4.02 22.36 24.04
CA ILE A 104 2.99 23.42 24.15
C ILE A 104 3.63 24.78 24.56
N ALA A 105 4.82 24.76 25.14
CA ALA A 105 5.47 25.97 25.69
C ALA A 105 6.41 26.70 24.72
N SER A 106 6.75 26.14 23.58
CA SER A 106 7.64 26.78 22.62
C SER A 106 6.89 27.27 21.38
N ASN A 107 6.15 28.37 21.51
CA ASN A 107 5.97 29.34 20.44
C ASN A 107 7.32 30.01 20.15
N LEU A 108 8.28 29.23 19.70
CA LEU A 108 9.48 29.74 19.06
C LEU A 108 9.02 30.30 17.71
N GLU A 109 8.76 31.60 17.68
CA GLU A 109 8.63 32.34 16.45
C GLU A 109 9.86 31.99 15.58
N PRO A 110 9.66 31.63 14.32
CA PRO A 110 10.77 31.34 13.43
C PRO A 110 11.58 32.64 13.32
N GLN A 111 12.79 32.67 13.87
CA GLN A 111 13.74 33.71 13.56
C GLN A 111 13.99 33.61 12.06
N ARG A 112 13.43 34.57 11.32
CA ARG A 112 13.70 34.78 9.91
C ARG A 112 15.17 35.26 9.75
N GLU A 113 16.11 34.34 9.84
CA GLU A 113 17.36 34.52 9.16
C GLU A 113 17.12 34.24 7.67
N THR A 114 17.00 35.32 6.91
CA THR A 114 16.94 35.36 5.45
C THR A 114 18.28 34.91 4.87
N GLN A 115 18.57 33.64 4.95
CA GLN A 115 19.48 33.00 4.01
C GLN A 115 18.63 32.53 2.85
N HIS A 116 18.83 33.13 1.67
CA HIS A 116 18.24 32.65 0.43
C HIS A 116 18.61 31.16 0.29
N PRO A 117 17.66 30.24 0.38
CA PRO A 117 17.98 28.84 0.18
C PRO A 117 18.38 28.67 -1.29
N GLU A 118 19.58 28.20 -1.54
CA GLU A 118 19.90 27.57 -2.83
C GLU A 118 18.73 26.66 -3.17
N LYS A 119 18.22 26.75 -4.40
CA LYS A 119 17.04 25.97 -4.85
C LYS A 119 17.36 24.50 -4.72
N MET A 120 17.06 23.94 -3.55
CA MET A 120 17.19 22.51 -3.29
C MET A 120 16.33 21.73 -4.26
N THR A 121 16.89 20.69 -4.87
CA THR A 121 16.12 19.84 -5.75
C THR A 121 15.13 19.01 -4.94
N ASP A 122 14.01 18.63 -5.54
CA ASP A 122 13.00 17.81 -4.84
C ASP A 122 13.53 16.48 -4.32
N LYS A 123 14.53 15.91 -4.98
CA LYS A 123 15.17 14.67 -4.52
C LYS A 123 15.91 14.93 -3.21
N GLU A 124 16.60 16.05 -3.11
CA GLU A 124 17.31 16.50 -1.91
C GLU A 124 16.31 16.85 -0.79
N ALA A 125 15.22 17.55 -1.11
CA ALA A 125 14.16 17.87 -0.16
C ALA A 125 13.52 16.61 0.44
N ARG A 126 13.23 15.60 -0.36
CA ARG A 126 12.71 14.30 0.12
C ARG A 126 13.74 13.56 0.99
N ALA A 127 15.01 13.55 0.60
CA ALA A 127 16.07 12.93 1.38
C ALA A 127 16.21 13.63 2.74
N ARG A 128 16.17 14.97 2.75
CA ARG A 128 16.23 15.78 3.96
C ARG A 128 15.04 15.56 4.88
N ILE A 129 13.81 15.47 4.34
CA ILE A 129 12.60 15.14 5.11
C ILE A 129 12.75 13.79 5.82
N ARG A 130 13.27 12.77 5.14
CA ARG A 130 13.48 11.44 5.76
C ARG A 130 14.52 11.48 6.87
N GLU A 131 15.63 12.17 6.65
CA GLU A 131 16.69 12.36 7.64
C GLU A 131 16.16 13.08 8.88
N LEU A 132 15.53 14.25 8.68
CA LEU A 132 14.94 15.05 9.75
C LEU A 132 13.83 14.30 10.49
N GLY A 133 13.01 13.51 9.77
CA GLY A 133 12.00 12.65 10.36
C GLY A 133 12.60 11.61 11.30
N ALA A 134 13.73 11.00 10.95
CA ALA A 134 14.44 10.06 11.81
C ALA A 134 15.00 10.74 13.05
N LYS A 135 15.61 11.93 12.91
CA LYS A 135 16.14 12.73 14.04
C LYS A 135 15.01 13.18 14.99
N ALA A 136 13.90 13.66 14.43
CA ALA A 136 12.74 14.07 15.23
C ALA A 136 12.12 12.89 16.01
N GLN A 137 12.09 11.68 15.42
CA GLN A 137 11.67 10.47 16.12
C GLN A 137 12.63 10.07 17.24
N ALA A 138 13.91 10.39 17.11
CA ALA A 138 14.90 10.21 18.16
C ALA A 138 14.82 11.27 19.29
N GLY A 139 13.92 12.28 19.14
CA GLY A 139 13.66 13.30 20.15
C GLY A 139 14.41 14.64 19.92
N GLU A 140 15.01 14.83 18.76
CA GLU A 140 15.71 16.06 18.41
C GLU A 140 14.71 17.17 18.04
N LEU A 141 14.52 18.15 18.91
CA LEU A 141 13.52 19.21 18.75
C LEU A 141 13.87 20.19 17.61
N THR A 142 15.13 20.42 17.35
CA THR A 142 15.61 21.28 16.24
C THR A 142 15.17 20.72 14.90
N ALA A 143 15.20 19.39 14.73
CA ALA A 143 14.72 18.72 13.52
C ALA A 143 13.23 18.99 13.24
N VAL A 144 12.40 19.17 14.27
CA VAL A 144 10.96 19.48 14.10
C VAL A 144 10.77 20.89 13.54
N VAL A 145 11.58 21.85 13.96
CA VAL A 145 11.52 23.23 13.45
C VAL A 145 11.96 23.26 11.99
N GLU A 146 13.08 22.59 11.66
CA GLU A 146 13.56 22.48 10.28
C GLU A 146 12.52 21.79 9.37
N ILE A 147 11.82 20.76 9.85
CA ILE A 147 10.74 20.11 9.12
C ILE A 147 9.61 21.06 8.79
N ARG A 148 9.14 21.87 9.78
CA ARG A 148 8.08 22.85 9.55
C ARG A 148 8.47 23.85 8.46
N GLN A 149 9.68 24.35 8.52
CA GLN A 149 10.21 25.29 7.55
C GLN A 149 10.30 24.65 6.17
N LEU A 150 10.87 23.44 6.07
CA LEU A 150 11.01 22.73 4.80
C LEU A 150 9.66 22.42 4.13
N LEU A 151 8.64 22.05 4.91
CA LEU A 151 7.30 21.80 4.38
C LEU A 151 6.60 23.10 3.94
N ALA A 152 6.87 24.23 4.59
CA ALA A 152 6.37 25.54 4.17
C ALA A 152 7.04 26.04 2.92
N ASP A 153 8.36 25.80 2.77
CA ASP A 153 9.16 26.26 1.64
C ASP A 153 8.93 25.40 0.36
N HIS A 154 8.46 24.15 0.51
CA HIS A 154 8.28 23.19 -0.59
C HIS A 154 6.87 22.64 -0.71
N PRO A 155 5.82 23.46 -0.94
CA PRO A 155 4.43 22.97 -1.10
C PRO A 155 4.25 22.07 -2.33
N GLU A 156 5.13 22.15 -3.32
CA GLU A 156 5.14 21.29 -4.52
C GLU A 156 5.37 19.81 -4.20
N LEU A 157 5.95 19.46 -3.04
CA LEU A 157 6.10 18.07 -2.63
C LEU A 157 4.75 17.37 -2.46
N PHE A 158 3.76 18.07 -1.89
CA PHE A 158 2.40 17.53 -1.74
C PHE A 158 1.69 17.39 -3.09
N ARG A 159 1.86 18.37 -3.99
CA ARG A 159 1.29 18.33 -5.34
C ARG A 159 1.81 17.15 -6.14
N ARG A 160 3.13 16.89 -6.12
CA ARG A 160 3.74 15.76 -6.83
C ARG A 160 3.29 14.41 -6.28
N LEU A 161 3.06 14.29 -4.99
CA LEU A 161 2.50 13.06 -4.42
C LEU A 161 1.04 12.87 -4.86
N GLY A 162 0.26 13.94 -5.01
CA GLY A 162 -1.05 13.88 -5.62
C GLY A 162 -0.99 13.41 -7.08
N ASP A 163 -0.01 13.87 -7.85
CA ASP A 163 0.24 13.40 -9.23
C ASP A 163 0.63 11.92 -9.24
N LEU A 164 1.53 11.49 -8.35
CA LEU A 164 1.91 10.08 -8.20
C LEU A 164 0.71 9.20 -7.83
N ALA A 165 -0.13 9.66 -6.90
CA ALA A 165 -1.36 8.99 -6.51
C ALA A 165 -2.33 8.85 -7.69
N SER A 166 -2.50 9.91 -8.47
CA SER A 166 -3.33 9.91 -9.68
C SER A 166 -2.80 8.94 -10.75
N HIS A 167 -1.49 8.84 -10.89
CA HIS A 167 -0.86 7.84 -11.77
C HIS A 167 -1.06 6.41 -11.26
N ALA A 168 -0.88 6.16 -9.97
CA ALA A 168 -1.11 4.87 -9.36
C ALA A 168 -2.57 4.41 -9.51
N GLN A 169 -3.52 5.31 -9.26
CA GLN A 169 -4.96 5.05 -9.42
C GLN A 169 -5.31 4.72 -10.88
N ARG A 170 -4.82 5.51 -11.85
CA ARG A 170 -5.03 5.25 -13.26
C ARG A 170 -4.41 3.92 -13.71
N ALA A 171 -3.21 3.60 -13.25
CA ALA A 171 -2.57 2.33 -13.57
C ALA A 171 -3.39 1.14 -13.06
N TRP A 172 -3.92 1.19 -11.83
CA TRP A 172 -4.78 0.14 -11.30
C TRP A 172 -6.13 0.07 -12.02
N ILE A 173 -6.77 1.21 -12.29
CA ILE A 173 -8.02 1.23 -13.08
C ILE A 173 -7.78 0.54 -14.42
N ASN A 174 -6.71 0.86 -15.14
CA ASN A 174 -6.39 0.22 -16.41
C ASN A 174 -6.15 -1.30 -16.28
N VAL A 175 -5.47 -1.75 -15.22
CA VAL A 175 -5.25 -3.18 -14.94
C VAL A 175 -6.57 -3.89 -14.67
N ILE A 176 -7.49 -3.27 -13.90
CA ILE A 176 -8.79 -3.85 -13.54
C ILE A 176 -9.71 -3.92 -14.75
N THR A 177 -9.80 -2.84 -15.52
CA THR A 177 -10.81 -2.71 -16.56
C THR A 177 -10.36 -3.28 -17.91
N GLY A 178 -9.05 -3.36 -18.17
CA GLY A 178 -8.56 -3.70 -19.51
C GLY A 178 -9.19 -2.78 -20.57
N ASP A 179 -9.86 -3.39 -21.55
CA ASP A 179 -10.52 -2.67 -22.65
C ASP A 179 -11.98 -2.31 -22.35
N ASN A 180 -12.50 -2.65 -21.17
CA ASN A 180 -13.89 -2.35 -20.80
C ASN A 180 -14.05 -0.88 -20.39
N VAL A 181 -14.56 -0.06 -21.32
CA VAL A 181 -14.73 1.38 -21.14
C VAL A 181 -15.80 1.70 -20.09
N GLU A 182 -16.89 0.97 -20.04
CA GLU A 182 -17.99 1.18 -19.09
C GLU A 182 -17.49 0.97 -17.64
N LEU A 183 -16.82 -0.15 -17.39
CA LEU A 183 -16.24 -0.45 -16.09
C LEU A 183 -15.20 0.60 -15.68
N ARG A 184 -14.42 1.14 -16.64
CA ARG A 184 -13.46 2.20 -16.40
C ARG A 184 -14.15 3.47 -15.88
N GLU A 185 -15.20 3.94 -16.55
CA GLU A 185 -15.94 5.11 -16.13
C GLU A 185 -16.62 4.92 -14.76
N MET A 186 -17.17 3.72 -14.51
CA MET A 186 -17.72 3.39 -13.20
C MET A 186 -16.68 3.47 -12.08
N LEU A 187 -15.48 2.92 -12.30
CA LEU A 187 -14.39 2.97 -11.31
C LEU A 187 -13.85 4.39 -11.10
N ILE A 188 -13.74 5.19 -12.16
CA ILE A 188 -13.32 6.60 -12.04
C ILE A 188 -14.30 7.37 -11.15
N ARG A 189 -15.61 7.21 -11.39
CA ARG A 189 -16.65 7.82 -10.54
C ARG A 189 -16.56 7.34 -9.10
N LYS A 190 -16.43 6.03 -8.90
CA LYS A 190 -16.30 5.44 -7.56
C LYS A 190 -15.08 5.98 -6.80
N VAL A 191 -13.94 6.14 -7.48
CA VAL A 191 -12.73 6.77 -6.91
C VAL A 191 -13.01 8.21 -6.49
N GLY A 192 -13.67 9.00 -7.34
CA GLY A 192 -14.08 10.37 -7.00
C GLY A 192 -15.01 10.42 -5.78
N ASP A 193 -16.01 9.53 -5.73
CA ASP A 193 -16.93 9.44 -4.59
C ASP A 193 -16.22 9.07 -3.30
N LEU A 194 -15.31 8.10 -3.33
CA LEU A 194 -14.51 7.73 -2.18
C LEU A 194 -13.64 8.88 -1.68
N LYS A 195 -12.98 9.62 -2.58
CA LYS A 195 -12.18 10.79 -2.20
C LYS A 195 -13.03 11.85 -1.50
N ARG A 196 -14.23 12.13 -2.01
CA ARG A 196 -15.18 13.06 -1.38
C ARG A 196 -15.62 12.57 -0.01
N GLN A 197 -16.00 11.31 0.13
CA GLN A 197 -16.39 10.70 1.41
C GLN A 197 -15.25 10.75 2.45
N LEU A 198 -13.99 10.54 2.01
CA LEU A 198 -12.82 10.67 2.87
C LEU A 198 -12.46 12.11 3.21
N GLY A 199 -13.15 13.09 2.59
CA GLY A 199 -12.98 14.51 2.83
C GLY A 199 -11.73 15.12 2.19
N ALA A 200 -11.26 14.55 1.09
CA ALA A 200 -10.12 15.08 0.35
C ALA A 200 -10.35 16.49 -0.20
N GLU A 201 -11.60 16.81 -0.55
CA GLU A 201 -11.99 18.11 -1.15
C GLU A 201 -12.26 19.21 -0.11
N SER A 202 -12.65 18.83 1.12
CA SER A 202 -13.00 19.76 2.20
C SER A 202 -11.87 19.99 3.20
N ALA A 203 -10.69 19.43 2.96
CA ALA A 203 -9.60 19.52 3.89
C ALA A 203 -8.72 20.74 3.57
N ASP A 204 -8.67 21.68 4.51
CA ASP A 204 -7.76 22.84 4.47
C ASP A 204 -6.26 22.46 4.42
N THR A 205 -5.95 21.16 4.42
CA THR A 205 -4.57 20.68 4.46
C THR A 205 -4.26 19.69 3.34
N ALA A 206 -3.17 19.93 2.62
CA ALA A 206 -2.63 19.02 1.60
C ALA A 206 -2.37 17.59 2.13
N VAL A 207 -2.17 17.44 3.44
CA VAL A 207 -1.97 16.15 4.11
C VAL A 207 -3.24 15.30 4.08
N ALA A 208 -4.42 15.89 4.22
CA ALA A 208 -5.69 15.15 4.16
C ALA A 208 -5.92 14.53 2.78
N GLY A 209 -5.70 15.32 1.72
CA GLY A 209 -5.77 14.84 0.36
C GLY A 209 -4.83 13.67 0.11
N LEU A 210 -3.59 13.78 0.60
CA LEU A 210 -2.58 12.72 0.47
C LEU A 210 -2.99 11.42 1.19
N VAL A 211 -3.53 11.51 2.41
CA VAL A 211 -4.00 10.32 3.16
C VAL A 211 -5.19 9.67 2.46
N ALA A 212 -6.14 10.47 1.95
CA ALA A 212 -7.26 9.96 1.17
C ALA A 212 -6.79 9.27 -0.12
N ASP A 213 -5.85 9.87 -0.84
CA ASP A 213 -5.24 9.28 -2.04
C ASP A 213 -4.53 7.96 -1.76
N GLN A 214 -3.83 7.86 -0.63
CA GLN A 214 -3.19 6.61 -0.20
C GLN A 214 -4.23 5.52 0.11
N VAL A 215 -5.33 5.85 0.78
CA VAL A 215 -6.43 4.92 1.07
C VAL A 215 -7.05 4.42 -0.24
N VAL A 216 -7.40 5.32 -1.16
CA VAL A 216 -8.02 4.97 -2.44
C VAL A 216 -7.09 4.12 -3.31
N SER A 217 -5.81 4.46 -3.40
CA SER A 217 -4.84 3.70 -4.19
C SER A 217 -4.61 2.29 -3.64
N SER A 218 -4.56 2.15 -2.31
CA SER A 218 -4.45 0.84 -1.65
C SER A 218 -5.73 0.03 -1.76
N TRP A 219 -6.91 0.67 -1.76
CA TRP A 219 -8.20 0.02 -2.00
C TRP A 219 -8.28 -0.56 -3.41
N LEU A 220 -7.86 0.17 -4.44
CA LEU A 220 -7.83 -0.34 -5.82
C LEU A 220 -6.95 -1.59 -5.95
N ALA A 221 -5.77 -1.58 -5.32
CA ALA A 221 -4.88 -2.73 -5.32
C ALA A 221 -5.51 -3.96 -4.62
N LEU A 222 -6.21 -3.74 -3.50
CA LEU A 222 -6.94 -4.78 -2.77
C LEU A 222 -8.11 -5.30 -3.60
N TYR A 223 -8.93 -4.42 -4.14
CA TYR A 223 -10.06 -4.78 -5.00
C TYR A 223 -9.65 -5.66 -6.18
N TYR A 224 -8.54 -5.32 -6.85
CA TYR A 224 -7.99 -6.15 -7.90
C TYR A 224 -7.56 -7.54 -7.38
N ALA A 225 -6.90 -7.61 -6.24
CA ALA A 225 -6.44 -8.89 -5.69
C ALA A 225 -7.62 -9.81 -5.33
N GLU A 226 -8.70 -9.27 -4.75
CA GLU A 226 -9.94 -9.98 -4.45
C GLU A 226 -10.66 -10.43 -5.73
N LEU A 227 -10.76 -9.55 -6.74
CA LEU A 227 -11.36 -9.88 -8.02
C LEU A 227 -10.60 -11.02 -8.73
N ALA A 228 -9.27 -10.95 -8.74
CA ALA A 228 -8.42 -11.98 -9.34
C ALA A 228 -8.55 -13.33 -8.62
N GLU A 229 -8.70 -13.33 -7.29
CA GLU A 229 -8.95 -14.55 -6.52
C GLU A 229 -10.32 -15.14 -6.84
N SER A 230 -11.39 -14.32 -6.85
CA SER A 230 -12.77 -14.78 -7.06
C SER A 230 -13.01 -15.37 -8.46
N GLN A 231 -12.27 -14.88 -9.46
CA GLN A 231 -12.42 -15.33 -10.86
C GLN A 231 -11.53 -16.52 -11.22
N SER A 232 -10.57 -16.88 -10.39
CA SER A 232 -9.60 -17.92 -10.71
C SER A 232 -9.91 -19.24 -10.02
N SER A 233 -10.17 -20.29 -10.82
CA SER A 233 -9.87 -21.66 -10.38
C SER A 233 -8.36 -21.83 -10.44
N PRO A 234 -7.64 -21.94 -9.30
CA PRO A 234 -6.18 -21.95 -9.31
C PRO A 234 -5.65 -23.17 -10.09
N PRO A 235 -4.90 -22.97 -11.18
CA PRO A 235 -4.40 -24.06 -11.99
C PRO A 235 -3.31 -24.87 -11.27
N SER A 236 -2.78 -24.37 -10.16
CA SER A 236 -1.78 -25.06 -9.34
C SER A 236 -1.67 -24.44 -7.95
N LEU A 237 -1.07 -25.20 -7.01
CA LEU A 237 -0.74 -24.72 -5.67
C LEU A 237 0.14 -23.46 -5.71
N LYS A 238 1.13 -23.42 -6.61
CA LYS A 238 2.00 -22.24 -6.80
C LYS A 238 1.23 -20.99 -7.21
N TRP A 239 0.21 -21.14 -8.03
CA TRP A 239 -0.68 -20.05 -8.41
C TRP A 239 -1.50 -19.57 -7.21
N ALA A 240 -2.10 -20.49 -6.46
CA ALA A 240 -2.85 -20.18 -5.25
C ALA A 240 -1.99 -19.46 -4.21
N GLU A 241 -0.76 -19.94 -3.95
CA GLU A 241 0.19 -19.28 -3.05
C GLU A 241 0.56 -17.86 -3.52
N PHE A 242 0.74 -17.67 -4.83
CA PHE A 242 1.03 -16.35 -5.38
C PHE A 242 -0.14 -15.38 -5.16
N GLN A 243 -1.37 -15.80 -5.45
CA GLN A 243 -2.56 -14.97 -5.24
C GLN A 243 -2.77 -14.65 -3.76
N LEU A 244 -2.64 -15.64 -2.87
CA LEU A 244 -2.76 -15.43 -1.43
C LEU A 244 -1.74 -14.41 -0.90
N LYS A 245 -0.47 -14.55 -1.24
CA LYS A 245 0.58 -13.60 -0.82
C LYS A 245 0.30 -12.18 -1.32
N ARG A 246 -0.24 -12.06 -2.53
CA ARG A 246 -0.61 -10.77 -3.11
C ARG A 246 -1.80 -10.15 -2.37
N LEU A 247 -2.85 -10.94 -2.11
CA LEU A 247 -4.01 -10.50 -1.34
C LEU A 247 -3.60 -10.05 0.07
N GLU A 248 -2.80 -10.85 0.79
CA GLU A 248 -2.27 -10.49 2.10
C GLU A 248 -1.47 -9.19 2.08
N SER A 249 -0.63 -9.00 1.04
CA SER A 249 0.18 -7.79 0.90
C SER A 249 -0.69 -6.57 0.65
N ALA A 250 -1.68 -6.67 -0.24
CA ALA A 250 -2.62 -5.60 -0.55
C ALA A 250 -3.49 -5.24 0.66
N HIS A 251 -4.03 -6.25 1.37
CA HIS A 251 -4.82 -6.08 2.57
C HIS A 251 -4.03 -5.40 3.69
N ARG A 252 -2.81 -5.87 3.97
CA ARG A 252 -1.93 -5.25 4.97
C ARG A 252 -1.63 -3.79 4.66
N ARG A 253 -1.41 -3.45 3.39
CA ARG A 253 -1.15 -2.09 2.93
C ARG A 253 -2.39 -1.21 3.11
N HIS A 254 -3.57 -1.72 2.77
CA HIS A 254 -4.83 -1.02 2.94
C HIS A 254 -5.16 -0.75 4.40
N LEU A 255 -4.98 -1.73 5.29
CA LEU A 255 -5.16 -1.55 6.74
C LEU A 255 -4.23 -0.48 7.32
N LYS A 256 -2.97 -0.42 6.86
CA LYS A 256 -2.03 0.65 7.25
C LYS A 256 -2.51 2.03 6.79
N SER A 257 -3.07 2.12 5.59
CA SER A 257 -3.61 3.38 5.06
C SER A 257 -4.85 3.83 5.86
N LEU A 258 -5.73 2.91 6.22
CA LEU A 258 -6.88 3.20 7.09
C LEU A 258 -6.46 3.61 8.50
N ALA A 259 -5.44 2.97 9.06
CA ALA A 259 -4.88 3.36 10.35
C ALA A 259 -4.27 4.78 10.31
N ALA A 260 -3.59 5.15 9.22
CA ALA A 260 -3.08 6.51 9.02
C ALA A 260 -4.24 7.52 8.93
N LEU A 261 -5.32 7.21 8.21
CA LEU A 261 -6.52 8.04 8.13
C LEU A 261 -7.16 8.24 9.51
N ALA A 262 -7.32 7.18 10.30
CA ALA A 262 -7.89 7.26 11.64
C ALA A 262 -7.03 8.12 12.60
N VAL A 263 -5.71 8.04 12.49
CA VAL A 263 -4.79 8.92 13.23
C VAL A 263 -4.96 10.36 12.77
N PHE A 264 -5.02 10.60 11.44
CA PHE A 264 -5.20 11.93 10.88
C PHE A 264 -6.49 12.58 11.38
N GLN A 265 -7.63 11.91 11.27
CA GLN A 265 -8.94 12.42 11.68
C GLN A 265 -9.00 12.77 13.18
N ARG A 266 -8.34 11.98 14.03
CA ARG A 266 -8.24 12.25 15.47
C ARG A 266 -7.31 13.42 15.79
N THR A 267 -6.24 13.60 15.01
CA THR A 267 -5.24 14.64 15.22
C THR A 267 -5.70 16.00 14.70
N PHE A 268 -6.42 15.98 13.57
CA PHE A 268 -6.93 17.16 12.87
C PHE A 268 -8.45 17.02 12.67
N PRO A 269 -9.25 17.17 13.76
CA PRO A 269 -10.71 17.06 13.68
C PRO A 269 -11.26 18.16 12.77
N ARG A 270 -12.26 17.82 11.98
CA ARG A 270 -12.96 18.80 11.13
C ARG A 270 -13.77 19.74 12.01
N PRO A 271 -13.93 21.02 11.63
CA PRO A 271 -14.77 21.94 12.38
C PRO A 271 -16.21 21.45 12.58
N GLN A 272 -16.73 20.69 11.62
CA GLN A 272 -18.08 20.09 11.70
C GLN A 272 -18.18 18.95 12.73
N ASP A 273 -17.11 18.21 12.97
CA ASP A 273 -17.09 17.10 13.93
C ASP A 273 -17.05 17.62 15.38
N THR A 274 -16.48 18.81 15.60
CA THR A 274 -16.44 19.45 16.92
C THR A 274 -17.81 19.99 17.35
N VAL A 275 -18.65 20.43 16.42
CA VAL A 275 -20.03 20.90 16.74
C VAL A 275 -20.91 19.71 17.12
N ALA A 276 -20.83 18.59 16.43
CA ALA A 276 -21.60 17.39 16.71
C ALA A 276 -21.25 16.73 18.07
N VAL A 277 -20.03 16.87 18.55
CA VAL A 277 -19.62 16.40 19.88
C VAL A 277 -20.13 17.34 20.96
N ALA A 278 -20.06 18.65 20.74
CA ALA A 278 -20.59 19.63 21.67
C ALA A 278 -22.12 19.52 21.85
N ASP A 279 -22.87 19.25 20.78
CA ASP A 279 -24.33 19.02 20.85
C ASP A 279 -24.68 17.71 21.57
N ARG A 280 -23.87 16.65 21.46
CA ARG A 280 -24.07 15.42 22.23
C ARG A 280 -23.81 15.61 23.72
N ASP A 281 -22.74 16.28 24.08
CA ASP A 281 -22.40 16.56 25.47
C ASP A 281 -23.47 17.45 26.13
N GLN A 282 -24.09 18.41 25.40
CA GLN A 282 -25.20 19.21 25.88
C GLN A 282 -26.50 18.39 26.01
N SER A 283 -26.76 17.46 25.07
CA SER A 283 -27.93 16.57 25.14
C SER A 283 -27.85 15.60 26.31
N ASP A 284 -26.66 15.02 26.56
CA ASP A 284 -26.44 14.11 27.69
C ASP A 284 -26.50 14.85 29.04
N ALA A 285 -25.99 16.07 29.11
CA ALA A 285 -26.09 16.92 30.29
C ALA A 285 -27.55 17.31 30.60
N ALA A 286 -28.35 17.65 29.59
CA ALA A 286 -29.76 17.95 29.73
C ALA A 286 -30.58 16.73 30.18
N HIS A 287 -30.18 15.52 29.76
CA HIS A 287 -30.88 14.28 30.17
C HIS A 287 -30.54 13.86 31.62
N CYS A 288 -29.34 14.18 32.12
CA CYS A 288 -28.98 13.97 33.52
C CYS A 288 -29.72 14.90 34.49
N VAL A 289 -29.95 16.17 34.09
CA VAL A 289 -30.65 17.15 34.95
C VAL A 289 -32.13 16.80 35.10
N SER A 290 -32.78 16.29 34.04
CA SER A 290 -34.21 15.92 34.10
C SER A 290 -34.51 14.67 34.92
N LYS A 291 -33.53 13.83 35.23
CA LYS A 291 -33.69 12.64 36.09
C LYS A 291 -33.55 12.97 37.59
N SER A 292 -32.84 14.01 37.96
CA SER A 292 -32.69 14.42 39.34
C SER A 292 -33.92 15.13 39.91
N ASP A 293 -34.78 15.70 39.04
CA ASP A 293 -35.98 16.42 39.45
C ASP A 293 -37.24 15.51 39.60
N LEU A 294 -37.12 14.22 39.28
CA LEU A 294 -38.23 13.24 39.42
C LEU A 294 -38.12 12.34 40.68
N GLU A 295 -37.07 12.49 41.47
CA GLU A 295 -36.85 11.72 42.72
C GLU A 295 -36.90 12.61 43.99
N SER A 296 -37.49 13.80 43.92
CA SER A 296 -37.69 14.68 45.10
C SER A 296 -39.14 14.76 45.49
#